data_16f3a698ac7cb89374f192d9beeb511c
#
_entry.id   16f3a698ac7cb89374f192d9beeb511c
#
_cell.length_a   1.000
_cell.length_b   1.000
_cell.length_c   1.000
_cell.angle_alpha   90.00
_cell.angle_beta   90.00
_cell.angle_gamma   90.00
#
_symmetry.space_group_name_H-M   'P 1'
#
loop_
_entity.id
_entity.type
_entity.pdbx_description
1 polymer ?
#
loop_
_entity_poly.entity_id
_entity_poly.type
_entity_poly.pdbx_seq_one_letter_code
_entity_poly.pdbx_strand_id
1 'polypeptide(L)'
;NKKVNLEQFRKSILYPLHEDGFDPYREEFNSMMDSNLEAGENNFSAIKLISFGKSDQTPKLAYRSLSQIGEYFKSGLSEIEASFNLLTGEERANHLADMLRGENHLPFTYQDLVRSGQTTKHFIAPPSLSFKHKNHIEIDNRLLQVVYVRDYGMELGDKFIRDLIQSDLEVMMSLHAKGSAKSEAMKKLRTKKTLMESQKIGEQQKMARSGVYLEKVSQVLESNIDEADELLKTMTQTGDKLFDTLFLIGVFADTEDQLNQSLDIVKQVAGSNDLIIDNLTYMQEAAFNSLLPFGKNYLEGVSRSLLTSNIAVNSPWTSVDIQDKGGKFYGINQISSNIITIDRGKLNTPSGLILGTSGSGKGM
;
A
#
# COMPACT_ATOMS: atom_id res chain seq x y z
N ASN A 1 -6.16 2.55 2.64
CA ASN A 1 -7.23 1.79 3.26
C ASN A 1 -8.25 2.76 3.85
N LYS A 2 -9.49 2.73 3.42
CA LYS A 2 -10.54 3.67 3.85
C LYS A 2 -11.75 2.86 4.31
N LYS A 3 -12.35 3.23 5.44
CA LYS A 3 -13.56 2.61 5.97
C LYS A 3 -14.70 2.70 4.96
N VAL A 4 -15.38 1.59 4.71
CA VAL A 4 -16.49 1.53 3.74
C VAL A 4 -17.76 2.08 4.40
N ASN A 5 -18.48 2.97 3.72
CA ASN A 5 -19.79 3.41 4.18
C ASN A 5 -20.83 2.30 3.91
N LEU A 6 -21.19 1.56 4.95
CA LEU A 6 -22.12 0.44 4.88
C LEU A 6 -23.58 0.86 4.64
N GLU A 7 -23.96 2.11 4.89
CA GLU A 7 -25.33 2.57 4.68
C GLU A 7 -25.80 2.47 3.22
N GLN A 8 -24.89 2.70 2.28
CA GLN A 8 -25.21 2.54 0.87
C GLN A 8 -25.48 1.07 0.51
N PHE A 9 -24.76 0.14 1.16
CA PHE A 9 -24.97 -1.29 0.98
C PHE A 9 -26.26 -1.75 1.67
N ARG A 10 -26.55 -1.29 2.87
CA ARG A 10 -27.81 -1.59 3.57
C ARG A 10 -29.01 -1.29 2.70
N LYS A 11 -29.08 -0.10 2.10
CA LYS A 11 -30.19 0.29 1.21
C LYS A 11 -30.33 -0.57 -0.04
N SER A 12 -29.26 -1.20 -0.52
CA SER A 12 -29.28 -2.04 -1.73
C SER A 12 -29.54 -3.52 -1.45
N ILE A 13 -29.30 -3.97 -0.21
CA ILE A 13 -29.35 -5.39 0.19
C ILE A 13 -30.63 -5.69 0.98
N LEU A 14 -31.05 -4.78 1.85
CA LEU A 14 -32.22 -5.01 2.68
C LEU A 14 -33.53 -4.86 1.86
N TYR A 15 -34.45 -5.79 2.06
CA TYR A 15 -35.75 -5.71 1.45
C TYR A 15 -36.63 -4.65 2.14
N PRO A 16 -37.33 -3.80 1.39
CA PRO A 16 -38.32 -2.92 1.98
C PRO A 16 -39.44 -3.74 2.63
N LEU A 17 -39.77 -3.43 3.88
CA LEU A 17 -40.91 -4.02 4.58
C LEU A 17 -42.22 -3.51 3.99
N HIS A 18 -43.23 -4.33 4.02
CA HIS A 18 -44.58 -3.89 3.63
C HIS A 18 -45.14 -2.83 4.60
N GLU A 19 -45.98 -1.93 4.09
CA GLU A 19 -46.60 -0.84 4.89
C GLU A 19 -47.49 -1.35 6.03
N ASP A 20 -48.00 -2.58 5.90
CA ASP A 20 -48.79 -3.26 6.96
C ASP A 20 -47.93 -3.88 8.06
N GLY A 21 -46.61 -3.84 7.92
CA GLY A 21 -45.66 -4.15 8.98
C GLY A 21 -45.51 -5.62 9.34
N PHE A 22 -46.19 -6.54 8.69
CA PHE A 22 -46.13 -7.97 9.00
C PHE A 22 -45.47 -8.77 7.84
N ASP A 23 -44.15 -8.89 7.89
CA ASP A 23 -43.40 -9.73 6.95
C ASP A 23 -42.22 -10.46 7.67
N PRO A 24 -42.56 -11.50 8.47
CA PRO A 24 -41.57 -12.16 9.32
C PRO A 24 -40.39 -12.74 8.53
N TYR A 25 -40.61 -13.16 7.28
CA TYR A 25 -39.50 -13.70 6.44
C TYR A 25 -38.56 -12.60 5.99
N ARG A 26 -39.03 -11.44 5.63
CA ARG A 26 -38.18 -10.30 5.26
C ARG A 26 -37.49 -9.69 6.47
N GLU A 27 -38.19 -9.65 7.62
CA GLU A 27 -37.59 -9.20 8.88
C GLU A 27 -36.43 -10.14 9.29
N GLU A 28 -36.62 -11.45 9.24
CA GLU A 28 -35.60 -12.43 9.55
C GLU A 28 -34.43 -12.36 8.55
N PHE A 29 -34.73 -12.25 7.26
CA PHE A 29 -33.70 -12.04 6.23
C PHE A 29 -32.93 -10.74 6.46
N ASN A 30 -33.59 -9.64 6.70
CA ASN A 30 -32.97 -8.34 6.95
C ASN A 30 -32.11 -8.39 8.22
N SER A 31 -32.61 -9.01 9.30
CA SER A 31 -31.85 -9.20 10.54
C SER A 31 -30.58 -10.03 10.32
N MET A 32 -30.68 -11.12 9.56
CA MET A 32 -29.53 -11.94 9.21
C MET A 32 -28.53 -11.17 8.34
N MET A 33 -29.02 -10.36 7.38
CA MET A 33 -28.14 -9.53 6.54
C MET A 33 -27.49 -8.39 7.33
N ASP A 34 -28.21 -7.74 8.23
CA ASP A 34 -27.67 -6.71 9.11
C ASP A 34 -26.58 -7.29 10.03
N SER A 35 -26.84 -8.46 10.62
CA SER A 35 -25.82 -9.17 11.42
C SER A 35 -24.56 -9.50 10.63
N ASN A 36 -24.72 -9.94 9.36
CA ASN A 36 -23.57 -10.19 8.47
C ASN A 36 -22.86 -8.90 8.07
N LEU A 37 -23.57 -7.80 7.87
CA LEU A 37 -22.98 -6.50 7.59
C LEU A 37 -22.26 -5.94 8.82
N GLU A 38 -22.81 -6.12 10.02
CA GLU A 38 -22.18 -5.74 11.28
C GLU A 38 -20.92 -6.56 11.58
N ALA A 39 -20.92 -7.84 11.26
CA ALA A 39 -19.70 -8.67 11.31
C ALA A 39 -18.60 -8.18 10.36
N GLY A 40 -18.98 -7.43 9.30
CA GLY A 40 -18.10 -6.76 8.35
C GLY A 40 -17.90 -5.26 8.63
N GLU A 41 -18.27 -4.73 9.80
CA GLU A 41 -18.15 -3.29 10.11
C GLU A 41 -16.71 -2.74 10.06
N ASN A 42 -15.74 -3.60 10.15
CA ASN A 42 -14.32 -3.23 10.05
C ASN A 42 -13.75 -3.34 8.63
N ASN A 43 -14.61 -3.42 7.62
CA ASN A 43 -14.19 -3.55 6.24
C ASN A 43 -13.59 -2.25 5.70
N PHE A 44 -12.37 -2.33 5.25
CA PHE A 44 -11.70 -1.25 4.56
C PHE A 44 -11.62 -1.54 3.05
N SER A 45 -11.99 -0.56 2.23
CA SER A 45 -11.70 -0.65 0.81
C SER A 45 -10.24 -0.25 0.56
N ALA A 46 -9.50 -1.09 -0.13
CA ALA A 46 -8.14 -0.79 -0.55
C ALA A 46 -8.14 -0.30 -2.00
N ILE A 47 -7.71 0.94 -2.23
CA ILE A 47 -7.45 1.48 -3.57
C ILE A 47 -5.97 1.28 -3.87
N LYS A 48 -5.67 0.62 -4.99
CA LYS A 48 -4.31 0.35 -5.45
C LYS A 48 -3.97 1.28 -6.60
N LEU A 49 -2.97 2.14 -6.42
CA LEU A 49 -2.52 3.10 -7.42
C LEU A 49 -1.09 2.80 -7.84
N ILE A 50 -0.83 2.83 -9.14
CA ILE A 50 0.52 2.73 -9.70
C ILE A 50 0.86 4.08 -10.34
N SER A 51 1.94 4.69 -9.89
CA SER A 51 2.39 6.00 -10.36
C SER A 51 3.80 5.93 -10.91
N PHE A 52 4.04 6.58 -12.04
CA PHE A 52 5.35 6.73 -12.64
C PHE A 52 5.78 8.19 -12.63
N GLY A 53 7.01 8.45 -12.20
CA GLY A 53 7.62 9.77 -12.18
C GLY A 53 8.84 9.86 -13.10
N LYS A 54 9.04 11.02 -13.73
CA LYS A 54 10.23 11.33 -14.53
C LYS A 54 10.63 12.78 -14.25
N SER A 55 11.81 12.99 -13.67
CA SER A 55 12.23 14.33 -13.21
C SER A 55 13.26 15.03 -14.10
N ASP A 56 14.01 14.28 -14.91
CA ASP A 56 15.24 14.76 -15.56
C ASP A 56 15.06 15.11 -17.05
N GLN A 57 13.83 15.36 -17.48
CA GLN A 57 13.50 15.57 -18.88
C GLN A 57 12.58 16.77 -19.07
N THR A 58 12.60 17.35 -20.25
CA THR A 58 11.60 18.35 -20.64
C THR A 58 10.19 17.73 -20.60
N PRO A 59 9.12 18.49 -20.30
CA PRO A 59 7.76 17.97 -20.18
C PRO A 59 7.32 17.09 -21.36
N LYS A 60 7.70 17.45 -22.58
CA LYS A 60 7.35 16.70 -23.80
C LYS A 60 8.05 15.33 -23.88
N LEU A 61 9.33 15.28 -23.49
CA LEU A 61 10.10 14.02 -23.45
C LEU A 61 9.65 13.15 -22.29
N ALA A 62 9.38 13.75 -21.13
CA ALA A 62 8.84 13.05 -19.97
C ALA A 62 7.49 12.40 -20.31
N TYR A 63 6.57 13.12 -20.96
CA TYR A 63 5.28 12.59 -21.38
C TYR A 63 5.44 11.37 -22.31
N ARG A 64 6.32 11.44 -23.32
CA ARG A 64 6.57 10.31 -24.22
C ARG A 64 7.10 9.08 -23.45
N SER A 65 8.10 9.29 -22.58
CA SER A 65 8.66 8.21 -21.77
C SER A 65 7.62 7.57 -20.84
N LEU A 66 6.79 8.38 -20.19
CA LEU A 66 5.74 7.91 -19.30
C LEU A 66 4.64 7.17 -20.04
N SER A 67 4.26 7.65 -21.23
CA SER A 67 3.29 6.95 -22.09
C SER A 67 3.81 5.57 -22.52
N GLN A 68 5.08 5.46 -22.89
CA GLN A 68 5.70 4.17 -23.24
C GLN A 68 5.73 3.21 -22.04
N ILE A 69 6.07 3.70 -20.85
CA ILE A 69 6.04 2.91 -19.62
C ILE A 69 4.60 2.46 -19.32
N GLY A 70 3.62 3.35 -19.48
CA GLY A 70 2.21 3.05 -19.30
C GLY A 70 1.72 1.92 -20.23
N GLU A 71 2.05 1.98 -21.52
CA GLU A 71 1.68 0.94 -22.49
C GLU A 71 2.39 -0.38 -22.19
N TYR A 72 3.66 -0.37 -21.79
CA TYR A 72 4.37 -1.57 -21.36
C TYR A 72 3.70 -2.23 -20.14
N PHE A 73 3.34 -1.42 -19.14
CA PHE A 73 2.65 -1.91 -17.95
C PHE A 73 1.26 -2.46 -18.27
N LYS A 74 0.54 -1.77 -19.17
CA LYS A 74 -0.75 -2.22 -19.68
C LYS A 74 -0.66 -3.59 -20.30
N SER A 75 0.32 -3.82 -21.17
CA SER A 75 0.55 -5.13 -21.78
C SER A 75 0.81 -6.21 -20.73
N GLY A 76 1.72 -5.95 -19.78
CA GLY A 76 2.04 -6.91 -18.72
C GLY A 76 0.86 -7.24 -17.80
N LEU A 77 0.05 -6.25 -17.42
CA LEU A 77 -1.16 -6.48 -16.62
C LEU A 77 -2.22 -7.27 -17.38
N SER A 78 -2.34 -7.05 -18.69
CA SER A 78 -3.26 -7.80 -19.54
C SER A 78 -2.86 -9.28 -19.68
N GLU A 79 -1.56 -9.59 -19.64
CA GLU A 79 -1.07 -10.98 -19.68
C GLU A 79 -1.48 -11.79 -18.44
N ILE A 80 -1.66 -11.13 -17.29
CA ILE A 80 -2.11 -11.75 -16.03
C ILE A 80 -3.61 -11.54 -15.79
N GLU A 81 -4.35 -11.10 -16.81
CA GLU A 81 -5.81 -10.83 -16.75
C GLU A 81 -6.20 -9.82 -15.67
N ALA A 82 -5.27 -8.96 -15.22
CA ALA A 82 -5.57 -7.94 -14.24
C ALA A 82 -6.32 -6.77 -14.87
N SER A 83 -7.43 -6.38 -14.27
CA SER A 83 -8.17 -5.17 -14.65
C SER A 83 -7.49 -3.92 -14.09
N PHE A 84 -7.37 -2.89 -14.90
CA PHE A 84 -6.84 -1.60 -14.49
C PHE A 84 -7.48 -0.47 -15.31
N ASN A 85 -7.52 0.71 -14.72
CA ASN A 85 -8.01 1.92 -15.37
C ASN A 85 -6.92 2.99 -15.36
N LEU A 86 -6.71 3.64 -16.51
CA LEU A 86 -5.90 4.84 -16.58
C LEU A 86 -6.72 6.01 -16.04
N LEU A 87 -6.26 6.61 -14.96
CA LEU A 87 -6.93 7.76 -14.37
C LEU A 87 -6.83 8.99 -15.28
N THR A 88 -7.94 9.61 -15.55
CA THR A 88 -7.99 10.95 -16.13
C THR A 88 -7.42 11.98 -15.16
N GLY A 89 -7.15 13.20 -15.62
CA GLY A 89 -6.69 14.25 -14.72
C GLY A 89 -7.70 14.60 -13.63
N GLU A 90 -9.00 14.53 -13.93
CA GLU A 90 -10.10 14.78 -13.00
C GLU A 90 -10.21 13.65 -11.95
N GLU A 91 -10.22 12.39 -12.37
CA GLU A 91 -10.23 11.24 -11.46
C GLU A 91 -9.01 11.25 -10.54
N ARG A 92 -7.81 11.52 -11.09
CA ARG A 92 -6.60 11.63 -10.29
C ARG A 92 -6.70 12.74 -9.24
N ALA A 93 -7.24 13.90 -9.61
CA ALA A 93 -7.42 15.01 -8.69
C ALA A 93 -8.45 14.69 -7.59
N ASN A 94 -9.53 13.98 -7.93
CA ASN A 94 -10.50 13.51 -6.96
C ASN A 94 -9.90 12.49 -6.00
N HIS A 95 -9.12 11.51 -6.47
CA HIS A 95 -8.41 10.58 -5.59
C HIS A 95 -7.42 11.28 -4.64
N LEU A 96 -6.71 12.30 -5.13
CA LEU A 96 -5.83 13.09 -4.26
C LEU A 96 -6.61 13.88 -3.20
N ALA A 97 -7.77 14.43 -3.57
CA ALA A 97 -8.64 15.10 -2.62
C ALA A 97 -9.19 14.13 -1.56
N ASP A 98 -9.58 12.92 -1.95
CA ASP A 98 -9.99 11.85 -1.03
C ASP A 98 -8.88 11.52 -0.01
N MET A 99 -7.64 11.42 -0.47
CA MET A 99 -6.49 11.13 0.40
C MET A 99 -6.19 12.24 1.40
N LEU A 100 -6.39 13.51 1.00
CA LEU A 100 -5.99 14.67 1.77
C LEU A 100 -7.12 15.28 2.61
N ARG A 101 -8.35 15.14 2.18
CA ARG A 101 -9.54 15.72 2.83
C ARG A 101 -10.44 14.67 3.48
N GLY A 102 -10.21 13.39 3.20
CA GLY A 102 -11.03 12.31 3.75
C GLY A 102 -12.52 12.44 3.35
N GLU A 103 -13.41 12.27 4.30
CA GLU A 103 -14.86 12.30 4.07
C GLU A 103 -15.43 13.69 3.74
N ASN A 104 -14.69 14.74 4.06
CA ASN A 104 -15.08 16.14 3.78
C ASN A 104 -14.76 16.58 2.35
N HIS A 105 -14.35 15.65 1.50
CA HIS A 105 -14.08 15.92 0.10
C HIS A 105 -15.39 15.91 -0.70
N LEU A 106 -15.53 16.93 -1.55
CA LEU A 106 -16.57 16.98 -2.57
C LEU A 106 -15.93 16.73 -3.94
N PRO A 107 -16.41 15.73 -4.70
CA PRO A 107 -15.94 15.51 -6.07
C PRO A 107 -16.14 16.79 -6.90
N PHE A 108 -15.14 17.13 -7.71
CA PHE A 108 -15.20 18.27 -8.60
C PHE A 108 -15.02 17.86 -10.06
N THR A 109 -15.46 18.73 -10.96
CA THR A 109 -15.28 18.57 -12.40
C THR A 109 -14.42 19.72 -12.94
N TYR A 110 -13.87 19.55 -14.13
CA TYR A 110 -13.18 20.66 -14.80
C TYR A 110 -14.08 21.86 -15.06
N GLN A 111 -15.39 21.66 -15.18
CA GLN A 111 -16.34 22.75 -15.29
C GLN A 111 -16.39 23.61 -14.01
N ASP A 112 -16.24 22.99 -12.84
CA ASP A 112 -16.19 23.71 -11.57
C ASP A 112 -14.94 24.58 -11.48
N LEU A 113 -13.79 24.09 -12.00
CA LEU A 113 -12.57 24.91 -12.13
C LEU A 113 -12.80 26.14 -13.00
N VAL A 114 -13.40 25.94 -14.17
CA VAL A 114 -13.66 27.05 -15.10
C VAL A 114 -14.63 28.06 -14.50
N ARG A 115 -15.69 27.62 -13.86
CA ARG A 115 -16.71 28.48 -13.25
C ARG A 115 -16.18 29.26 -12.04
N SER A 116 -15.37 28.61 -11.21
CA SER A 116 -14.83 29.23 -9.98
C SER A 116 -13.60 30.09 -10.23
N GLY A 117 -12.92 29.94 -11.35
CA GLY A 117 -11.62 30.56 -11.63
C GLY A 117 -10.49 30.07 -10.71
N GLN A 118 -10.71 28.96 -10.00
CA GLN A 118 -9.74 28.37 -9.08
C GLN A 118 -8.85 27.36 -9.80
N THR A 119 -7.80 26.92 -9.14
CA THR A 119 -6.91 25.86 -9.64
C THR A 119 -7.23 24.53 -8.96
N THR A 120 -6.77 23.41 -9.53
CA THR A 120 -6.91 22.08 -8.93
C THR A 120 -6.38 22.01 -7.48
N LYS A 121 -5.38 22.82 -7.14
CA LYS A 121 -4.83 22.90 -5.79
C LYS A 121 -5.87 23.28 -4.74
N HIS A 122 -6.79 24.17 -5.07
CA HIS A 122 -7.83 24.62 -4.14
C HIS A 122 -8.83 23.51 -3.79
N PHE A 123 -9.05 22.57 -4.72
CA PHE A 123 -9.92 21.42 -4.47
C PHE A 123 -9.22 20.27 -3.75
N ILE A 124 -7.91 20.08 -4.02
CA ILE A 124 -7.13 18.97 -3.47
C ILE A 124 -6.56 19.30 -2.09
N ALA A 125 -6.07 20.53 -1.88
CA ALA A 125 -5.41 20.91 -0.64
C ALA A 125 -6.36 20.81 0.56
N PRO A 126 -5.93 20.22 1.69
CA PRO A 126 -6.72 20.23 2.92
C PRO A 126 -6.88 21.66 3.44
N PRO A 127 -7.92 21.95 4.25
CA PRO A 127 -8.15 23.25 4.84
C PRO A 127 -6.96 23.75 5.66
N SER A 128 -6.31 22.86 6.40
CA SER A 128 -5.10 23.16 7.14
C SER A 128 -4.07 22.03 7.01
N LEU A 129 -2.79 22.40 6.99
CA LEU A 129 -1.67 21.46 6.94
C LEU A 129 -0.51 22.04 7.75
N SER A 130 -0.03 21.30 8.75
CA SER A 130 1.03 21.75 9.65
C SER A 130 2.12 20.69 9.78
N PHE A 131 3.38 21.10 9.59
CA PHE A 131 4.59 20.29 9.76
C PHE A 131 5.42 20.70 10.98
N LYS A 132 4.78 21.28 12.01
CA LYS A 132 5.48 21.81 13.20
C LYS A 132 6.02 20.73 14.11
N HIS A 133 5.39 19.57 14.11
CA HIS A 133 5.77 18.47 14.99
C HIS A 133 6.89 17.62 14.38
N LYS A 134 7.76 17.09 15.24
CA LYS A 134 8.93 16.34 14.81
C LYS A 134 8.59 14.96 14.20
N ASN A 135 7.48 14.35 14.65
CA ASN A 135 7.14 12.96 14.31
C ASN A 135 5.81 12.81 13.58
N HIS A 136 4.93 13.81 13.58
CA HIS A 136 3.62 13.74 12.92
C HIS A 136 3.28 15.04 12.19
N ILE A 137 2.26 14.98 11.41
CA ILE A 137 1.70 16.06 10.60
C ILE A 137 0.26 16.27 11.06
N GLU A 138 -0.18 17.50 11.17
CA GLU A 138 -1.59 17.82 11.35
C GLU A 138 -2.20 18.13 10.01
N ILE A 139 -3.25 17.40 9.65
CA ILE A 139 -4.02 17.58 8.42
C ILE A 139 -5.47 17.81 8.82
N ASP A 140 -5.93 19.04 8.70
CA ASP A 140 -7.23 19.47 9.21
C ASP A 140 -7.36 19.14 10.71
N ASN A 141 -8.29 18.32 11.12
CA ASN A 141 -8.47 17.88 12.49
C ASN A 141 -7.87 16.51 12.80
N ARG A 142 -6.99 16.01 11.94
CA ARG A 142 -6.44 14.66 12.02
C ARG A 142 -4.92 14.69 12.07
N LEU A 143 -4.35 13.67 12.68
CA LEU A 143 -2.91 13.44 12.75
C LEU A 143 -2.51 12.37 11.73
N LEU A 144 -1.37 12.59 11.10
CA LEU A 144 -0.72 11.62 10.22
C LEU A 144 0.73 11.46 10.64
N GLN A 145 1.16 10.25 10.92
CA GLN A 145 2.59 9.94 11.05
C GLN A 145 3.02 8.99 9.95
N VAL A 146 4.11 9.35 9.27
CA VAL A 146 4.73 8.49 8.27
C VAL A 146 5.93 7.80 8.88
N VAL A 147 5.94 6.48 8.78
CA VAL A 147 7.03 5.60 9.16
C VAL A 147 7.53 4.83 7.94
N TYR A 148 8.69 4.20 8.03
CA TYR A 148 9.25 3.43 6.92
C TYR A 148 9.77 2.08 7.36
N VAL A 149 9.78 1.13 6.45
CA VAL A 149 10.43 -0.16 6.67
C VAL A 149 11.94 0.03 6.53
N ARG A 150 12.64 -0.01 7.68
CA ARG A 150 14.08 0.16 7.73
C ARG A 150 14.82 -1.10 7.31
N ASP A 151 14.33 -2.24 7.73
CA ASP A 151 14.98 -3.52 7.51
C ASP A 151 13.98 -4.62 7.16
N TYR A 152 14.40 -5.53 6.34
CA TYR A 152 13.62 -6.64 5.86
C TYR A 152 14.27 -7.94 6.35
N GLY A 153 13.46 -8.89 6.82
CA GLY A 153 13.92 -10.22 7.22
C GLY A 153 14.53 -11.00 6.06
N MET A 154 15.15 -12.12 6.37
CA MET A 154 15.78 -12.99 5.36
C MET A 154 14.77 -13.57 4.36
N GLU A 155 13.55 -13.87 4.82
CA GLU A 155 12.45 -14.35 3.98
C GLU A 155 11.30 -13.35 3.99
N LEU A 156 11.11 -12.66 2.88
CA LEU A 156 9.97 -11.77 2.70
C LEU A 156 8.73 -12.57 2.30
N GLY A 157 7.69 -12.50 3.13
CA GLY A 157 6.38 -13.07 2.84
C GLY A 157 5.38 -12.02 2.35
N ASP A 158 4.32 -12.47 1.69
CA ASP A 158 3.20 -11.63 1.23
C ASP A 158 2.21 -11.24 2.35
N LYS A 159 2.45 -11.75 3.56
CA LYS A 159 1.54 -11.60 4.71
C LYS A 159 1.48 -10.19 5.25
N PHE A 160 2.61 -9.48 5.26
CA PHE A 160 2.71 -8.16 5.89
C PHE A 160 1.65 -7.17 5.41
N ILE A 161 1.54 -6.99 4.09
CA ILE A 161 0.56 -6.05 3.51
C ILE A 161 -0.87 -6.53 3.79
N ARG A 162 -1.11 -7.84 3.71
CA ARG A 162 -2.42 -8.42 4.03
C ARG A 162 -2.79 -8.18 5.50
N ASP A 163 -1.89 -8.52 6.42
CA ASP A 163 -2.13 -8.38 7.86
C ASP A 163 -2.34 -6.89 8.23
N LEU A 164 -1.63 -5.98 7.56
CA LEU A 164 -1.81 -4.55 7.75
C LEU A 164 -3.14 -4.03 7.15
N ILE A 165 -3.59 -4.59 6.03
CA ILE A 165 -4.91 -4.25 5.45
C ILE A 165 -6.05 -4.80 6.33
N GLN A 166 -5.85 -5.95 6.95
CA GLN A 166 -6.83 -6.58 7.84
C GLN A 166 -6.88 -5.95 9.25
N SER A 167 -5.84 -5.21 9.63
CA SER A 167 -5.89 -4.44 10.87
C SER A 167 -6.90 -3.30 10.77
N ASP A 168 -7.59 -2.99 11.86
CA ASP A 168 -8.58 -1.90 11.93
C ASP A 168 -7.89 -0.53 11.96
N LEU A 169 -7.02 -0.28 10.96
CA LEU A 169 -6.24 0.93 10.85
C LEU A 169 -6.49 1.66 9.53
N GLU A 170 -6.65 2.95 9.60
CA GLU A 170 -6.62 3.79 8.42
C GLU A 170 -5.17 4.08 8.05
N VAL A 171 -4.69 3.39 7.02
CA VAL A 171 -3.29 3.48 6.58
C VAL A 171 -3.16 3.81 5.11
N MET A 172 -2.12 4.54 4.79
CA MET A 172 -1.68 4.82 3.43
C MET A 172 -0.30 4.19 3.24
N MET A 173 -0.13 3.32 2.26
CA MET A 173 1.13 2.65 1.98
C MET A 173 1.68 3.08 0.63
N SER A 174 2.99 3.29 0.54
CA SER A 174 3.68 3.63 -0.71
C SER A 174 4.98 2.85 -0.83
N LEU A 175 5.10 2.05 -1.87
CA LEU A 175 6.33 1.35 -2.22
C LEU A 175 6.98 2.04 -3.42
N HIS A 176 8.08 2.73 -3.17
CA HIS A 176 8.93 3.27 -4.23
C HIS A 176 9.93 2.22 -4.67
N ALA A 177 10.06 2.03 -5.97
CA ALA A 177 11.06 1.14 -6.55
C ALA A 177 11.75 1.82 -7.72
N LYS A 178 13.06 2.10 -7.58
CA LYS A 178 13.88 2.69 -8.62
C LYS A 178 14.88 1.66 -9.13
N GLY A 179 14.65 1.15 -10.33
CA GLY A 179 15.55 0.19 -10.97
C GLY A 179 16.86 0.83 -11.42
N SER A 180 17.95 0.11 -11.25
CA SER A 180 19.26 0.44 -11.80
C SER A 180 19.64 -0.53 -12.90
N ALA A 181 20.45 -0.08 -13.88
CA ALA A 181 21.01 -1.00 -14.88
C ALA A 181 21.84 -2.09 -14.16
N LYS A 182 21.71 -3.35 -14.59
CA LYS A 182 22.36 -4.49 -13.93
C LYS A 182 23.87 -4.27 -13.73
N SER A 183 24.57 -3.75 -14.74
CA SER A 183 26.00 -3.45 -14.68
C SER A 183 26.34 -2.39 -13.62
N GLU A 184 25.53 -1.35 -13.52
CA GLU A 184 25.69 -0.28 -12.53
C GLU A 184 25.39 -0.78 -11.11
N ALA A 185 24.32 -1.53 -10.93
CA ALA A 185 23.96 -2.14 -9.66
C ALA A 185 25.05 -3.08 -9.15
N MET A 186 25.57 -3.97 -10.02
CA MET A 186 26.67 -4.85 -9.66
C MET A 186 27.95 -4.08 -9.30
N LYS A 187 28.25 -2.99 -10.01
CA LYS A 187 29.40 -2.13 -9.68
C LYS A 187 29.24 -1.48 -8.31
N LYS A 188 28.07 -0.91 -8.02
CA LYS A 188 27.76 -0.30 -6.71
C LYS A 188 27.90 -1.32 -5.57
N LEU A 189 27.31 -2.52 -5.73
CA LEU A 189 27.42 -3.58 -4.72
C LEU A 189 28.85 -4.02 -4.48
N ARG A 190 29.64 -4.25 -5.53
CA ARG A 190 31.06 -4.61 -5.42
C ARG A 190 31.86 -3.52 -4.70
N THR A 191 31.65 -2.25 -5.05
CA THR A 191 32.31 -1.13 -4.37
C THR A 191 31.94 -1.06 -2.90
N LYS A 192 30.64 -1.22 -2.57
CA LYS A 192 30.15 -1.24 -1.18
C LYS A 192 30.78 -2.41 -0.40
N LYS A 193 30.80 -3.61 -0.98
CA LYS A 193 31.44 -4.80 -0.39
C LYS A 193 32.93 -4.55 -0.11
N THR A 194 33.69 -4.07 -1.10
CA THR A 194 35.13 -3.78 -0.94
C THR A 194 35.38 -2.77 0.17
N LEU A 195 34.52 -1.75 0.31
CA LEU A 195 34.62 -0.78 1.39
C LEU A 195 34.41 -1.45 2.76
N MET A 196 33.37 -2.29 2.89
CA MET A 196 33.10 -3.04 4.13
C MET A 196 34.21 -4.01 4.48
N GLU A 197 34.80 -4.71 3.50
CA GLU A 197 35.98 -5.58 3.69
C GLU A 197 37.19 -4.78 4.16
N SER A 198 37.43 -3.58 3.59
CA SER A 198 38.48 -2.68 4.06
C SER A 198 38.25 -2.21 5.49
N GLN A 199 37.01 -1.91 5.88
CA GLN A 199 36.66 -1.56 7.26
C GLN A 199 36.92 -2.74 8.20
N LYS A 200 36.53 -3.96 7.81
CA LYS A 200 36.81 -5.20 8.57
C LYS A 200 38.31 -5.37 8.84
N ILE A 201 39.14 -5.22 7.81
CA ILE A 201 40.59 -5.30 7.95
C ILE A 201 41.13 -4.19 8.86
N GLY A 202 40.60 -2.97 8.74
CA GLY A 202 40.98 -1.84 9.60
C GLY A 202 40.65 -2.07 11.06
N GLU A 203 39.47 -2.63 11.36
CA GLU A 203 39.07 -3.01 12.71
C GLU A 203 39.97 -4.12 13.29
N GLN A 204 40.25 -5.16 12.51
CA GLN A 204 41.15 -6.23 12.91
C GLN A 204 42.55 -5.71 13.21
N GLN A 205 43.11 -4.81 12.38
CA GLN A 205 44.41 -4.20 12.63
C GLN A 205 44.44 -3.34 13.89
N LYS A 206 43.36 -2.58 14.17
CA LYS A 206 43.24 -1.79 15.42
C LYS A 206 43.21 -2.69 16.64
N MET A 207 42.46 -3.78 16.60
CA MET A 207 42.37 -4.77 17.67
C MET A 207 43.71 -5.47 17.93
N ALA A 208 44.40 -5.87 16.86
CA ALA A 208 45.75 -6.47 16.96
C ALA A 208 46.78 -5.52 17.61
N ARG A 209 46.68 -4.22 17.35
CA ARG A 209 47.55 -3.20 17.96
C ARG A 209 47.24 -2.93 19.43
N SER A 210 45.97 -3.12 19.85
CA SER A 210 45.54 -2.93 21.24
C SER A 210 45.75 -4.17 22.12
N GLY A 211 46.33 -5.25 21.59
CA GLY A 211 46.60 -6.49 22.34
C GLY A 211 45.35 -7.28 22.74
N VAL A 212 44.19 -6.88 22.23
CA VAL A 212 42.92 -7.56 22.47
C VAL A 212 42.66 -8.56 21.35
N TYR A 213 43.00 -9.82 21.57
CA TYR A 213 42.64 -10.94 20.70
C TYR A 213 41.15 -11.29 20.90
N LEU A 214 40.24 -10.40 20.54
CA LEU A 214 38.83 -10.72 20.43
C LEU A 214 38.51 -10.94 18.96
N GLU A 215 38.16 -12.16 18.60
CA GLU A 215 37.72 -12.63 17.30
C GLU A 215 36.41 -11.99 16.81
N LYS A 216 35.89 -10.97 17.51
CA LYS A 216 34.63 -10.30 17.19
C LYS A 216 34.86 -8.99 16.42
N VAL A 217 35.13 -9.09 15.14
CA VAL A 217 34.69 -8.09 14.17
C VAL A 217 33.17 -7.89 14.37
N SER A 218 32.70 -6.66 14.20
CA SER A 218 31.27 -6.38 14.35
C SER A 218 30.44 -7.39 13.54
N GLN A 219 29.64 -8.20 14.21
CA GLN A 219 28.72 -9.18 13.57
C GLN A 219 27.86 -8.53 12.47
N VAL A 220 27.51 -7.25 12.68
CA VAL A 220 26.76 -6.44 11.72
C VAL A 220 27.54 -6.26 10.42
N LEU A 221 28.88 -6.05 10.51
CA LEU A 221 29.70 -5.85 9.33
C LEU A 221 29.89 -7.15 8.53
N GLU A 222 30.01 -8.28 9.22
CA GLU A 222 30.06 -9.61 8.57
C GLU A 222 28.74 -9.93 7.87
N SER A 223 27.60 -9.76 8.57
CA SER A 223 26.29 -9.97 8.00
C SER A 223 26.03 -9.07 6.76
N ASN A 224 26.47 -7.83 6.78
CA ASN A 224 26.35 -6.93 5.63
C ASN A 224 27.23 -7.36 4.43
N ILE A 225 28.40 -7.93 4.68
CA ILE A 225 29.26 -8.47 3.61
C ILE A 225 28.64 -9.71 3.00
N ASP A 226 28.11 -10.62 3.82
CA ASP A 226 27.43 -11.85 3.39
C ASP A 226 26.17 -11.53 2.59
N GLU A 227 25.36 -10.56 3.02
CA GLU A 227 24.20 -10.07 2.27
C GLU A 227 24.61 -9.52 0.89
N ALA A 228 25.68 -8.73 0.83
CA ALA A 228 26.15 -8.20 -0.45
C ALA A 228 26.63 -9.31 -1.40
N ASP A 229 27.24 -10.37 -0.87
CA ASP A 229 27.66 -11.54 -1.66
C ASP A 229 26.48 -12.34 -2.17
N GLU A 230 25.49 -12.56 -1.34
CA GLU A 230 24.26 -13.27 -1.72
C GLU A 230 23.50 -12.50 -2.82
N LEU A 231 23.35 -11.18 -2.67
CA LEU A 231 22.77 -10.33 -3.71
C LEU A 231 23.51 -10.43 -5.03
N LEU A 232 24.85 -10.35 -5.03
CA LEU A 232 25.68 -10.48 -6.23
C LEU A 232 25.53 -11.86 -6.87
N LYS A 233 25.50 -12.93 -6.08
CA LYS A 233 25.30 -14.31 -6.53
C LYS A 233 23.93 -14.49 -7.17
N THR A 234 22.89 -14.05 -6.50
CA THR A 234 21.50 -14.15 -6.98
C THR A 234 21.31 -13.36 -8.27
N MET A 235 21.78 -12.11 -8.37
CA MET A 235 21.71 -11.32 -9.60
C MET A 235 22.44 -11.99 -10.77
N THR A 236 23.48 -12.76 -10.50
CA THR A 236 24.23 -13.46 -11.55
C THR A 236 23.53 -14.72 -11.99
N GLN A 237 22.95 -15.47 -11.07
CA GLN A 237 22.34 -16.79 -11.32
C GLN A 237 20.89 -16.70 -11.82
N THR A 238 20.05 -15.87 -11.20
CA THR A 238 18.61 -15.82 -11.51
C THR A 238 18.25 -14.76 -12.54
N GLY A 239 19.15 -13.84 -12.83
CA GLY A 239 18.85 -12.71 -13.73
C GLY A 239 18.06 -11.58 -13.06
N ASP A 240 17.81 -11.68 -11.75
CA ASP A 240 17.14 -10.66 -10.97
C ASP A 240 17.79 -9.28 -11.11
N LYS A 241 16.98 -8.25 -11.06
CA LYS A 241 17.41 -6.85 -11.07
C LYS A 241 17.38 -6.31 -9.65
N LEU A 242 18.29 -5.38 -9.38
CA LEU A 242 18.34 -4.66 -8.11
C LEU A 242 17.58 -3.34 -8.22
N PHE A 243 16.80 -3.05 -7.20
CA PHE A 243 16.05 -1.81 -7.08
C PHE A 243 16.41 -1.11 -5.77
N ASP A 244 16.56 0.20 -5.82
CA ASP A 244 16.57 1.01 -4.62
C ASP A 244 15.10 1.24 -4.22
N THR A 245 14.69 0.69 -3.07
CA THR A 245 13.30 0.66 -2.61
C THR A 245 13.14 1.45 -1.33
N LEU A 246 11.97 2.08 -1.18
CA LEU A 246 11.53 2.72 0.04
C LEU A 246 10.06 2.37 0.27
N PHE A 247 9.75 1.72 1.38
CA PHE A 247 8.39 1.40 1.77
C PHE A 247 7.96 2.31 2.91
N LEU A 248 6.97 3.15 2.64
CA LEU A 248 6.40 4.11 3.57
C LEU A 248 5.02 3.66 4.01
N ILE A 249 4.71 3.91 5.27
CA ILE A 249 3.41 3.66 5.87
C ILE A 249 2.98 4.94 6.60
N GLY A 250 1.93 5.58 6.12
CA GLY A 250 1.27 6.69 6.78
C GLY A 250 0.10 6.17 7.61
N VAL A 251 0.05 6.51 8.87
CA VAL A 251 -0.99 6.11 9.82
C VAL A 251 -1.78 7.34 10.23
N PHE A 252 -3.10 7.31 10.04
CA PHE A 252 -4.00 8.37 10.42
C PHE A 252 -4.64 8.09 11.78
N ALA A 253 -4.88 9.14 12.54
CA ALA A 253 -5.63 9.09 13.80
C ALA A 253 -6.22 10.47 14.13
N ASP A 254 -7.21 10.50 15.03
CA ASP A 254 -7.83 11.74 15.46
C ASP A 254 -7.16 12.33 16.71
N THR A 255 -6.46 11.51 17.48
CA THR A 255 -5.72 11.93 18.69
C THR A 255 -4.32 11.33 18.74
N GLU A 256 -3.41 11.95 19.53
CA GLU A 256 -2.05 11.43 19.71
C GLU A 256 -2.04 10.03 20.36
N ASP A 257 -2.96 9.77 21.30
CA ASP A 257 -3.05 8.46 21.96
C ASP A 257 -3.46 7.37 20.98
N GLN A 258 -4.45 7.64 20.13
CA GLN A 258 -4.84 6.72 19.05
C GLN A 258 -3.72 6.53 18.03
N LEU A 259 -3.01 7.60 17.68
CA LEU A 259 -1.86 7.53 16.77
C LEU A 259 -0.77 6.60 17.30
N ASN A 260 -0.42 6.75 18.60
CA ASN A 260 0.56 5.89 19.25
C ASN A 260 0.12 4.42 19.28
N GLN A 261 -1.14 4.16 19.65
CA GLN A 261 -1.69 2.80 19.63
C GLN A 261 -1.67 2.18 18.23
N SER A 262 -2.08 2.94 17.22
CA SER A 262 -2.06 2.50 15.83
C SER A 262 -0.63 2.20 15.33
N LEU A 263 0.35 3.01 15.73
CA LEU A 263 1.75 2.79 15.39
C LEU A 263 2.32 1.54 16.09
N ASP A 264 1.89 1.25 17.31
CA ASP A 264 2.31 0.04 18.02
C ASP A 264 1.73 -1.22 17.33
N ILE A 265 0.49 -1.16 16.86
CA ILE A 265 -0.09 -2.23 16.03
C ILE A 265 0.72 -2.42 14.74
N VAL A 266 1.06 -1.34 14.03
CA VAL A 266 1.87 -1.41 12.81
C VAL A 266 3.24 -2.04 13.09
N LYS A 267 3.90 -1.68 14.19
CA LYS A 267 5.18 -2.28 14.61
C LYS A 267 5.03 -3.75 14.97
N GLN A 268 3.95 -4.13 15.64
CA GLN A 268 3.65 -5.51 15.99
C GLN A 268 3.43 -6.37 14.75
N VAL A 269 2.62 -5.89 13.80
CA VAL A 269 2.39 -6.57 12.51
C VAL A 269 3.70 -6.69 11.73
N ALA A 270 4.52 -5.65 11.71
CA ALA A 270 5.83 -5.70 11.06
C ALA A 270 6.76 -6.73 11.75
N GLY A 271 6.85 -6.70 13.07
CA GLY A 271 7.68 -7.65 13.82
C GLY A 271 7.25 -9.11 13.63
N SER A 272 5.94 -9.38 13.49
CA SER A 272 5.41 -10.71 13.18
C SER A 272 5.76 -11.19 11.77
N ASN A 273 6.21 -10.30 10.90
CA ASN A 273 6.63 -10.56 9.53
C ASN A 273 8.14 -10.29 9.32
N ASP A 274 8.94 -10.30 10.37
CA ASP A 274 10.39 -10.06 10.37
C ASP A 274 10.81 -8.73 9.74
N LEU A 275 9.96 -7.71 9.83
CA LEU A 275 10.24 -6.36 9.36
C LEU A 275 10.55 -5.41 10.52
N ILE A 276 11.47 -4.48 10.30
CA ILE A 276 11.78 -3.43 11.28
C ILE A 276 11.29 -2.10 10.73
N ILE A 277 10.38 -1.47 11.48
CA ILE A 277 9.85 -0.13 11.17
C ILE A 277 10.56 0.91 12.02
N ASP A 278 10.88 2.04 11.39
CA ASP A 278 11.51 3.17 12.07
C ASP A 278 10.80 4.49 11.77
N ASN A 279 11.01 5.47 12.63
CA ASN A 279 10.40 6.79 12.54
C ASN A 279 11.22 7.72 11.65
N LEU A 280 10.56 8.60 10.92
CA LEU A 280 11.15 9.66 10.11
C LEU A 280 11.10 10.99 10.87
N THR A 281 11.82 11.05 11.99
CA THR A 281 11.86 12.24 12.87
C THR A 281 12.45 13.44 12.15
N TYR A 282 11.76 14.58 12.16
CA TYR A 282 12.06 15.82 11.41
C TYR A 282 12.04 15.68 9.88
N MET A 283 11.58 14.55 9.34
CA MET A 283 11.51 14.29 7.91
C MET A 283 10.05 14.08 7.43
N GLN A 284 9.08 14.41 8.25
CA GLN A 284 7.66 14.12 7.99
C GLN A 284 7.13 14.83 6.73
N GLU A 285 7.59 16.05 6.42
CA GLU A 285 7.21 16.74 5.18
C GLU A 285 7.72 15.99 3.93
N ALA A 286 9.00 15.61 3.93
CA ALA A 286 9.57 14.82 2.82
C ALA A 286 8.92 13.44 2.71
N ALA A 287 8.60 12.81 3.85
CA ALA A 287 7.90 11.55 3.92
C ALA A 287 6.47 11.63 3.37
N PHE A 288 5.73 12.65 3.77
CA PHE A 288 4.38 12.92 3.26
C PHE A 288 4.38 13.15 1.74
N ASN A 289 5.27 14.00 1.24
CA ASN A 289 5.38 14.25 -0.20
C ASN A 289 5.78 12.99 -0.98
N SER A 290 6.54 12.07 -0.36
CA SER A 290 6.88 10.78 -0.94
C SER A 290 5.72 9.77 -0.85
N LEU A 291 4.88 9.87 0.17
CA LEU A 291 3.73 8.97 0.36
C LEU A 291 2.66 9.18 -0.73
N LEU A 292 2.53 10.41 -1.23
CA LEU A 292 1.55 10.75 -2.26
C LEU A 292 1.91 10.14 -3.63
N PRO A 293 0.91 9.77 -4.46
CA PRO A 293 1.11 9.05 -5.71
C PRO A 293 1.63 9.94 -6.85
N PHE A 294 2.72 10.66 -6.61
CA PHE A 294 3.38 11.50 -7.62
C PHE A 294 4.56 10.81 -8.31
N GLY A 295 4.90 9.58 -7.92
CA GLY A 295 6.03 8.84 -8.47
C GLY A 295 7.39 9.47 -8.17
N LYS A 296 7.50 10.24 -7.07
CA LYS A 296 8.74 10.91 -6.66
C LYS A 296 9.05 10.60 -5.20
N ASN A 297 10.30 10.23 -4.95
CA ASN A 297 10.85 10.04 -3.62
C ASN A 297 11.64 11.29 -3.21
N TYR A 298 11.31 11.87 -2.06
CA TYR A 298 12.01 13.03 -1.46
C TYR A 298 12.89 12.64 -0.27
N LEU A 299 12.93 11.35 0.09
CA LEU A 299 13.74 10.80 1.17
C LEU A 299 15.03 10.18 0.60
N GLU A 300 16.04 11.01 0.40
CA GLU A 300 17.34 10.55 -0.05
C GLU A 300 18.07 9.81 1.08
N GLY A 301 18.72 8.68 0.75
CA GLY A 301 19.56 7.92 1.69
C GLY A 301 18.83 6.96 2.63
N VAL A 302 17.50 6.88 2.56
CA VAL A 302 16.68 5.98 3.42
C VAL A 302 16.26 4.70 2.67
N SER A 303 16.64 4.56 1.40
CA SER A 303 16.27 3.40 0.58
C SER A 303 17.07 2.15 0.91
N ARG A 304 16.44 0.98 0.71
CA ARG A 304 17.07 -0.35 0.75
C ARG A 304 17.15 -0.95 -0.64
N SER A 305 18.20 -1.72 -0.88
CA SER A 305 18.37 -2.43 -2.15
C SER A 305 17.67 -3.78 -2.07
N LEU A 306 16.63 -3.98 -2.86
CA LEU A 306 15.88 -5.24 -2.95
C LEU A 306 15.94 -5.83 -4.36
N LEU A 307 15.85 -7.15 -4.46
CA LEU A 307 15.74 -7.87 -5.73
C LEU A 307 14.31 -7.82 -6.28
N THR A 308 14.15 -8.10 -7.58
CA THR A 308 12.83 -8.17 -8.25
C THR A 308 11.89 -9.12 -7.52
N SER A 309 12.37 -10.29 -7.10
CA SER A 309 11.62 -11.29 -6.35
C SER A 309 11.06 -10.72 -5.04
N ASN A 310 11.86 -10.00 -4.28
CA ASN A 310 11.47 -9.39 -3.02
C ASN A 310 10.40 -8.28 -3.20
N ILE A 311 10.50 -7.50 -4.30
CA ILE A 311 9.51 -6.48 -4.61
C ILE A 311 8.18 -7.13 -5.03
N ALA A 312 8.24 -8.21 -5.80
CA ALA A 312 7.04 -8.92 -6.25
C ALA A 312 6.22 -9.46 -5.08
N VAL A 313 6.87 -9.97 -4.04
CA VAL A 313 6.21 -10.44 -2.81
C VAL A 313 5.55 -9.28 -2.04
N ASN A 314 6.16 -8.10 -2.06
CA ASN A 314 5.57 -6.89 -1.44
C ASN A 314 4.51 -6.20 -2.33
N SER A 315 4.07 -6.83 -3.40
CA SER A 315 2.97 -6.32 -4.21
C SER A 315 1.62 -6.54 -3.50
N PRO A 316 0.70 -5.57 -3.53
CA PRO A 316 -0.57 -5.64 -2.82
C PRO A 316 -1.63 -6.52 -3.52
N TRP A 317 -1.21 -7.64 -4.11
CA TRP A 317 -2.09 -8.58 -4.83
C TRP A 317 -2.49 -9.78 -3.96
N THR A 318 -2.61 -9.57 -2.65
CA THR A 318 -2.82 -10.64 -1.67
C THR A 318 -4.28 -11.07 -1.51
N SER A 319 -5.23 -10.28 -2.00
CA SER A 319 -6.65 -10.62 -1.98
C SER A 319 -7.34 -10.17 -3.26
N VAL A 320 -8.33 -10.95 -3.69
CA VAL A 320 -9.22 -10.60 -4.79
C VAL A 320 -10.57 -10.23 -4.18
N ASP A 321 -10.91 -8.95 -4.21
CA ASP A 321 -12.20 -8.46 -3.77
C ASP A 321 -13.08 -8.21 -4.99
N ILE A 322 -14.31 -8.71 -4.94
CA ILE A 322 -15.31 -8.52 -5.99
C ILE A 322 -16.39 -7.59 -5.43
N GLN A 323 -16.39 -6.35 -5.89
CA GLN A 323 -17.33 -5.34 -5.47
C GLN A 323 -17.92 -4.61 -6.67
N ASP A 324 -18.91 -5.23 -7.31
CA ASP A 324 -19.62 -4.62 -8.41
C ASP A 324 -20.58 -3.55 -7.92
N LYS A 325 -20.50 -2.36 -8.52
CA LYS A 325 -21.46 -1.28 -8.25
C LYS A 325 -22.87 -1.71 -8.69
N GLY A 326 -23.80 -1.76 -7.73
CA GLY A 326 -25.16 -2.26 -7.94
C GLY A 326 -25.26 -3.79 -7.95
N GLY A 327 -24.19 -4.50 -7.60
CA GLY A 327 -24.19 -5.95 -7.43
C GLY A 327 -25.00 -6.40 -6.22
N LYS A 328 -25.47 -7.65 -6.25
CA LYS A 328 -26.13 -8.29 -5.11
C LYS A 328 -25.09 -8.82 -4.13
N PHE A 329 -25.43 -8.80 -2.85
CA PHE A 329 -24.59 -9.36 -1.80
C PHE A 329 -24.49 -10.88 -1.91
N TYR A 330 -23.28 -11.41 -1.84
CA TYR A 330 -23.00 -12.84 -1.86
C TYR A 330 -22.36 -13.37 -0.58
N GLY A 331 -21.75 -12.52 0.19
CA GLY A 331 -21.07 -12.89 1.44
C GLY A 331 -19.92 -11.95 1.78
N ILE A 332 -19.11 -12.40 2.73
CA ILE A 332 -17.89 -11.71 3.16
C ILE A 332 -16.68 -12.53 2.74
N ASN A 333 -15.69 -11.86 2.15
CA ASN A 333 -14.42 -12.48 1.78
C ASN A 333 -13.67 -12.89 3.06
N GLN A 334 -13.39 -14.18 3.23
CA GLN A 334 -12.71 -14.68 4.43
C GLN A 334 -11.26 -14.20 4.59
N ILE A 335 -10.65 -13.72 3.52
CA ILE A 335 -9.26 -13.24 3.54
C ILE A 335 -9.20 -11.75 3.85
N SER A 336 -10.00 -10.93 3.16
CA SER A 336 -9.98 -9.47 3.30
C SER A 336 -11.04 -8.94 4.26
N SER A 337 -11.98 -9.79 4.70
CA SER A 337 -13.19 -9.42 5.45
C SER A 337 -14.07 -8.38 4.74
N ASN A 338 -13.86 -8.17 3.44
CA ASN A 338 -14.65 -7.25 2.64
C ASN A 338 -15.94 -7.90 2.13
N ILE A 339 -16.98 -7.07 1.94
CA ILE A 339 -18.23 -7.49 1.36
C ILE A 339 -18.03 -7.88 -0.11
N ILE A 340 -18.57 -9.04 -0.51
CA ILE A 340 -18.60 -9.50 -1.90
C ILE A 340 -19.95 -9.11 -2.50
N THR A 341 -19.90 -8.25 -3.52
CA THR A 341 -21.08 -7.91 -4.32
C THR A 341 -20.84 -8.22 -5.80
N ILE A 342 -21.76 -8.94 -6.43
CA ILE A 342 -21.63 -9.37 -7.83
C ILE A 342 -22.85 -8.96 -8.64
N ASP A 343 -22.63 -8.28 -9.74
CA ASP A 343 -23.65 -8.03 -10.75
C ASP A 343 -23.59 -9.13 -11.81
N ARG A 344 -24.42 -10.16 -11.63
CA ARG A 344 -24.50 -11.28 -12.56
C ARG A 344 -24.88 -10.87 -13.99
N GLY A 345 -25.57 -9.76 -14.15
CA GLY A 345 -25.92 -9.23 -15.46
C GLY A 345 -24.72 -8.84 -16.32
N LYS A 346 -23.57 -8.57 -15.68
CA LYS A 346 -22.31 -8.26 -16.37
C LYS A 346 -21.49 -9.49 -16.78
N LEU A 347 -21.87 -10.68 -16.27
CA LEU A 347 -21.17 -11.92 -16.60
C LEU A 347 -21.60 -12.43 -17.98
N ASN A 348 -20.66 -12.97 -18.74
CA ASN A 348 -20.97 -13.62 -20.04
C ASN A 348 -21.94 -14.79 -19.87
N THR A 349 -21.89 -15.48 -18.73
CA THR A 349 -22.81 -16.58 -18.37
C THR A 349 -23.35 -16.34 -16.97
N PRO A 350 -24.53 -15.70 -16.82
CA PRO A 350 -25.09 -15.35 -15.51
C PRO A 350 -25.65 -16.56 -14.74
N SER A 351 -25.70 -17.73 -15.34
CA SER A 351 -26.19 -18.96 -14.71
C SER A 351 -25.18 -19.53 -13.73
N GLY A 352 -25.64 -20.04 -12.59
CA GLY A 352 -24.82 -20.70 -11.58
C GLY A 352 -25.40 -22.05 -11.20
N LEU A 353 -24.54 -23.02 -10.89
CA LEU A 353 -24.91 -24.34 -10.40
C LEU A 353 -24.47 -24.51 -8.97
N ILE A 354 -25.41 -24.79 -8.05
CA ILE A 354 -25.13 -25.06 -6.64
C ILE A 354 -25.30 -26.57 -6.41
N LEU A 355 -24.19 -27.20 -6.09
CA LEU A 355 -24.14 -28.63 -5.78
C LEU A 355 -23.88 -28.83 -4.27
N GLY A 356 -24.54 -29.80 -3.69
CA GLY A 356 -24.32 -30.15 -2.29
C GLY A 356 -24.98 -31.49 -1.94
N THR A 357 -24.47 -32.15 -0.91
CA THR A 357 -25.06 -33.38 -0.37
C THR A 357 -26.42 -33.09 0.26
N SER A 358 -27.23 -34.14 0.48
CA SER A 358 -28.51 -34.02 1.17
C SER A 358 -28.26 -33.47 2.61
N GLY A 359 -29.03 -32.47 3.03
CA GLY A 359 -28.86 -31.85 4.35
C GLY A 359 -27.85 -30.71 4.40
N SER A 360 -27.18 -30.33 3.31
CA SER A 360 -26.19 -29.23 3.26
C SER A 360 -26.78 -27.80 3.23
N GLY A 361 -28.08 -27.63 3.43
CA GLY A 361 -28.72 -26.30 3.45
C GLY A 361 -28.92 -25.64 2.09
N LYS A 362 -28.68 -26.32 0.95
CA LYS A 362 -28.75 -25.74 -0.40
C LYS A 362 -30.12 -25.26 -0.86
N GLY A 363 -31.18 -25.57 -0.12
CA GLY A 363 -32.56 -25.19 -0.41
C GLY A 363 -33.11 -24.07 0.46
N MET A 364 -32.28 -23.44 1.29
CA MET A 364 -32.63 -22.24 2.07
C MET A 364 -32.45 -20.98 1.25
#